data_c82b2ca577307c07c9d10561c69f058a
#
_entry.id   c82b2ca577307c07c9d10561c69f058a
#
_cell.length_a   1.000
_cell.length_b   1.000
_cell.length_c   1.000
_cell.angle_alpha   90.00
_cell.angle_beta   90.00
_cell.angle_gamma   90.00
#
_symmetry.space_group_name_H-M   'P 1'
#
loop_
_entity.id
_entity.type
_entity.pdbx_description
1 polymer ?
#
loop_
_entity_poly.entity_id
_entity_poly.type
_entity_poly.pdbx_seq_one_letter_code
_entity_poly.pdbx_strand_id
1 'polypeptide(L)'
;MRHMSRSRSNCFALCLAVGLVAFLACPDYARSASVRGREEPAFATSADDAVLRSRIAALSSSVRPEEAQRVAQCAYTTGRELKREWRVVWPPGVQNFLVNIGARKGGLCFQWATELLLRLDALKLETLEFHWAESFERTASEHNVIVVTARGQPFQQGILLDNWRYGGRLIWGPVTGDPHYQWKENKGEAIRRLGKR
;
A
#
# COMPACT_ATOMS: atom_id res chain seq x y z
N MET A 1 -7.14 55.30 7.48
CA MET A 1 -6.17 54.44 8.16
C MET A 1 -5.95 53.22 7.30
N ARG A 2 -4.71 52.90 6.95
CA ARG A 2 -4.35 52.15 5.75
C ARG A 2 -4.28 50.66 6.01
N HIS A 3 -5.03 49.90 5.17
CA HIS A 3 -4.86 48.45 4.96
C HIS A 3 -3.50 48.16 4.34
N MET A 4 -2.80 47.18 4.88
CA MET A 4 -1.68 46.52 4.19
C MET A 4 -2.03 45.06 3.96
N SER A 5 -2.42 44.77 2.73
CA SER A 5 -2.43 43.47 2.15
C SER A 5 -0.98 43.00 1.86
N ARG A 6 -0.58 41.87 2.36
CA ARG A 6 0.65 41.17 1.90
C ARG A 6 0.31 39.74 1.46
N SER A 7 0.20 39.61 0.18
CA SER A 7 0.90 38.70 -0.74
C SER A 7 1.22 37.30 -0.20
N ARG A 8 0.37 36.35 -0.57
CA ARG A 8 0.62 34.91 -0.54
C ARG A 8 1.06 34.47 -1.94
N SER A 9 2.31 34.70 -2.28
CA SER A 9 2.86 34.19 -3.56
C SER A 9 4.36 34.08 -3.40
N ASN A 10 4.87 32.94 -2.99
CA ASN A 10 6.27 32.53 -3.27
C ASN A 10 6.66 31.13 -2.71
N CYS A 11 5.74 30.32 -2.18
CA CYS A 11 6.12 28.97 -1.72
C CYS A 11 5.99 27.87 -2.80
N PHE A 12 5.34 28.14 -3.94
CA PHE A 12 5.09 27.10 -4.95
C PHE A 12 6.25 26.85 -5.92
N ALA A 13 7.13 27.82 -6.10
CA ALA A 13 8.21 27.69 -7.08
C ALA A 13 9.43 26.91 -6.56
N LEU A 14 9.63 26.83 -5.24
CA LEU A 14 10.81 26.20 -4.65
C LEU A 14 10.69 24.67 -4.55
N CYS A 15 9.48 24.15 -4.44
CA CYS A 15 9.28 22.70 -4.36
C CYS A 15 9.44 21.96 -5.71
N LEU A 16 9.26 22.65 -6.83
CA LEU A 16 9.43 22.04 -8.17
C LEU A 16 10.89 21.81 -8.54
N ALA A 17 11.80 22.69 -8.07
CA ALA A 17 13.23 22.56 -8.37
C ALA A 17 13.92 21.46 -7.56
N VAL A 18 13.50 21.25 -6.30
CA VAL A 18 14.09 20.23 -5.42
C VAL A 18 13.66 18.82 -5.83
N GLY A 19 12.44 18.65 -6.34
CA GLY A 19 11.95 17.34 -6.81
C GLY A 19 12.68 16.80 -8.04
N LEU A 20 13.11 17.69 -8.93
CA LEU A 20 13.78 17.28 -10.18
C LEU A 20 15.26 16.91 -9.96
N VAL A 21 15.93 17.59 -9.03
CA VAL A 21 17.36 17.33 -8.72
C VAL A 21 17.54 16.00 -7.96
N ALA A 22 16.59 15.63 -7.09
CA ALA A 22 16.64 14.36 -6.36
C ALA A 22 16.49 13.13 -7.30
N PHE A 23 15.86 13.31 -8.47
CA PHE A 23 15.67 12.22 -9.44
C PHE A 23 16.95 11.91 -10.24
N LEU A 24 17.88 12.89 -10.36
CA LEU A 24 19.13 12.74 -11.11
C LEU A 24 20.31 12.30 -10.24
N ALA A 25 20.19 12.34 -8.91
CA ALA A 25 21.30 12.09 -7.99
C ALA A 25 21.26 10.72 -7.30
N CYS A 26 20.37 9.79 -7.68
CA CYS A 26 20.34 8.44 -7.14
C CYS A 26 20.76 7.42 -8.22
N PRO A 27 22.08 7.25 -8.48
CA PRO A 27 22.56 6.29 -9.49
C PRO A 27 22.31 4.84 -9.11
N ASP A 28 22.03 4.54 -7.84
CA ASP A 28 21.82 3.17 -7.36
C ASP A 28 20.45 2.59 -7.68
N TYR A 29 19.43 3.42 -7.95
CA TYR A 29 18.11 2.93 -8.35
C TYR A 29 18.12 2.35 -9.79
N ALA A 30 18.91 2.93 -10.67
CA ALA A 30 19.05 2.45 -12.04
C ALA A 30 20.00 1.22 -12.15
N ARG A 31 20.93 1.07 -11.21
CA ARG A 31 21.92 -0.01 -11.24
C ARG A 31 21.38 -1.32 -10.67
N SER A 32 20.34 -1.28 -9.86
CA SER A 32 19.66 -2.48 -9.33
C SER A 32 18.84 -3.23 -10.38
N ALA A 33 18.58 -2.64 -11.53
CA ALA A 33 17.78 -3.24 -12.60
C ALA A 33 18.58 -4.16 -13.54
N SER A 34 19.91 -4.24 -13.41
CA SER A 34 20.78 -4.87 -14.42
C SER A 34 21.62 -6.04 -13.91
N VAL A 35 21.42 -6.57 -12.70
CA VAL A 35 22.23 -7.68 -12.21
C VAL A 35 21.36 -8.89 -11.85
N ARG A 36 21.46 -9.88 -12.73
CA ARG A 36 21.09 -11.30 -12.61
C ARG A 36 19.60 -11.59 -12.50
N GLY A 37 19.16 -12.47 -13.42
CA GLY A 37 17.91 -13.22 -13.37
C GLY A 37 17.58 -13.79 -12.00
N ARG A 38 17.12 -12.90 -11.13
CA ARG A 38 16.34 -13.27 -9.97
C ARG A 38 14.94 -13.42 -10.55
N GLU A 39 14.44 -14.64 -10.59
CA GLU A 39 13.04 -14.91 -10.83
C GLU A 39 12.24 -13.90 -9.99
N GLU A 40 11.62 -12.92 -10.68
CA GLU A 40 10.60 -12.13 -10.03
C GLU A 40 9.61 -13.12 -9.43
N PRO A 41 9.22 -12.97 -8.16
CA PRO A 41 8.21 -13.85 -7.60
C PRO A 41 7.01 -13.79 -8.53
N ALA A 42 6.63 -14.95 -9.08
CA ALA A 42 5.57 -15.10 -10.04
C ALA A 42 4.31 -14.46 -9.49
N PHE A 43 3.88 -13.37 -10.11
CA PHE A 43 2.78 -12.56 -9.63
C PHE A 43 1.45 -13.08 -10.14
N ALA A 44 0.64 -13.26 -9.20
CA ALA A 44 -0.78 -13.54 -9.10
C ALA A 44 -1.56 -13.67 -10.41
N THR A 45 -1.68 -14.87 -10.88
CA THR A 45 -2.76 -15.39 -11.72
C THR A 45 -3.90 -15.92 -10.83
N SER A 46 -4.92 -16.53 -11.34
CA SER A 46 -5.94 -17.24 -10.52
C SER A 46 -5.36 -18.33 -9.61
N ALA A 47 -4.17 -18.86 -9.94
CA ALA A 47 -3.41 -19.76 -9.09
C ALA A 47 -2.87 -19.07 -7.82
N ASP A 48 -2.54 -17.80 -7.90
CA ASP A 48 -1.98 -17.03 -6.79
C ASP A 48 -3.03 -16.63 -5.75
N ASP A 49 -4.27 -16.41 -6.15
CA ASP A 49 -5.43 -16.27 -5.25
C ASP A 49 -5.57 -17.51 -4.36
N ALA A 50 -5.44 -18.71 -4.94
CA ALA A 50 -5.51 -19.96 -4.19
C ALA A 50 -4.33 -20.10 -3.19
N VAL A 51 -3.13 -19.65 -3.56
CA VAL A 51 -1.97 -19.69 -2.67
C VAL A 51 -2.14 -18.70 -1.52
N LEU A 52 -2.55 -17.46 -1.79
CA LEU A 52 -2.81 -16.46 -0.74
C LEU A 52 -3.90 -16.95 0.21
N ARG A 53 -5.01 -17.48 -0.31
CA ARG A 53 -6.07 -18.09 0.49
C ARG A 53 -5.53 -19.15 1.44
N SER A 54 -4.72 -20.07 0.91
CA SER A 54 -4.14 -21.16 1.72
C SER A 54 -3.21 -20.61 2.80
N ARG A 55 -2.44 -19.56 2.52
CA ARG A 55 -1.57 -18.91 3.49
C ARG A 55 -2.34 -18.19 4.59
N ILE A 56 -3.43 -17.49 4.23
CA ILE A 56 -4.30 -16.84 5.22
C ILE A 56 -4.99 -17.89 6.09
N ALA A 57 -5.51 -18.96 5.50
CA ALA A 57 -6.14 -20.04 6.26
C ALA A 57 -5.17 -20.73 7.23
N ALA A 58 -3.89 -20.76 6.91
CA ALA A 58 -2.83 -21.35 7.75
C ALA A 58 -2.35 -20.43 8.88
N LEU A 59 -2.84 -19.20 9.01
CA LEU A 59 -2.47 -18.30 10.11
C LEU A 59 -2.84 -18.88 11.47
N SER A 60 -4.00 -19.57 11.57
CA SER A 60 -4.44 -20.26 12.77
C SER A 60 -5.46 -21.33 12.40
N SER A 61 -5.57 -22.38 13.22
CA SER A 61 -6.64 -23.38 13.10
C SER A 61 -8.04 -22.82 13.32
N SER A 62 -8.16 -21.62 13.90
CA SER A 62 -9.44 -20.90 14.09
C SER A 62 -9.91 -20.17 12.85
N VAL A 63 -9.05 -19.96 11.84
CA VAL A 63 -9.41 -19.22 10.62
C VAL A 63 -10.35 -20.05 9.76
N ARG A 64 -11.50 -19.48 9.44
CA ARG A 64 -12.46 -20.11 8.52
C ARG A 64 -11.95 -20.03 7.07
N PRO A 65 -11.86 -21.15 6.33
CA PRO A 65 -11.37 -21.15 4.94
C PRO A 65 -12.15 -20.21 4.02
N GLU A 66 -13.45 -20.02 4.25
CA GLU A 66 -14.31 -19.13 3.48
C GLU A 66 -13.93 -17.66 3.70
N GLU A 67 -13.55 -17.31 4.93
CA GLU A 67 -13.07 -15.95 5.23
C GLU A 67 -11.74 -15.68 4.58
N ALA A 68 -10.81 -16.64 4.63
CA ALA A 68 -9.53 -16.56 3.92
C ALA A 68 -9.71 -16.38 2.41
N GLN A 69 -10.67 -17.09 1.82
CA GLN A 69 -11.00 -16.93 0.39
C GLN A 69 -11.54 -15.53 0.10
N ARG A 70 -12.46 -15.01 0.91
CA ARG A 70 -13.03 -13.66 0.74
C ARG A 70 -11.97 -12.58 0.84
N VAL A 71 -11.00 -12.71 1.75
CA VAL A 71 -9.87 -11.77 1.87
C VAL A 71 -9.00 -11.80 0.62
N ALA A 72 -8.58 -12.97 0.16
CA ALA A 72 -7.77 -13.11 -1.03
C ALA A 72 -8.46 -12.49 -2.26
N GLN A 73 -9.73 -12.83 -2.51
CA GLN A 73 -10.52 -12.27 -3.61
C GLN A 73 -10.65 -10.75 -3.51
N CYS A 74 -10.94 -10.23 -2.30
CA CYS A 74 -11.05 -8.79 -2.06
C CYS A 74 -9.74 -8.07 -2.40
N ALA A 75 -8.60 -8.58 -1.93
CA ALA A 75 -7.31 -7.94 -2.12
C ALA A 75 -6.92 -7.87 -3.61
N TYR A 76 -7.09 -8.96 -4.36
CA TYR A 76 -6.82 -8.99 -5.80
C TYR A 76 -7.79 -8.13 -6.62
N THR A 77 -9.07 -8.18 -6.28
CA THR A 77 -10.11 -7.41 -6.98
C THR A 77 -9.91 -5.92 -6.75
N THR A 78 -9.64 -5.50 -5.51
CA THR A 78 -9.32 -4.11 -5.17
C THR A 78 -8.18 -3.56 -6.02
N GLY A 79 -7.07 -4.29 -6.13
CA GLY A 79 -5.94 -3.89 -6.94
C GLY A 79 -6.31 -3.65 -8.41
N ARG A 80 -7.04 -4.60 -9.02
CA ARG A 80 -7.45 -4.50 -10.42
C ARG A 80 -8.44 -3.37 -10.69
N GLU A 81 -9.40 -3.16 -9.80
CA GLU A 81 -10.43 -2.13 -9.95
C GLU A 81 -9.84 -0.73 -9.80
N LEU A 82 -9.11 -0.48 -8.73
CA LEU A 82 -8.51 0.83 -8.47
C LEU A 82 -7.45 1.19 -9.53
N LYS A 83 -6.68 0.20 -10.03
CA LYS A 83 -5.78 0.44 -11.17
C LYS A 83 -6.51 1.02 -12.37
N ARG A 84 -7.68 0.48 -12.70
CA ARG A 84 -8.50 0.97 -13.82
C ARG A 84 -9.14 2.31 -13.51
N GLU A 85 -9.74 2.45 -12.34
CA GLU A 85 -10.42 3.67 -11.92
C GLU A 85 -9.49 4.88 -11.86
N TRP A 86 -8.32 4.71 -11.26
CA TRP A 86 -7.33 5.78 -11.11
C TRP A 86 -6.41 5.93 -12.31
N ARG A 87 -6.55 5.07 -13.34
CA ARG A 87 -5.69 5.05 -14.53
C ARG A 87 -4.22 4.99 -14.15
N VAL A 88 -3.90 4.05 -13.26
CA VAL A 88 -2.57 3.92 -12.66
C VAL A 88 -1.53 3.55 -13.70
N VAL A 89 -0.43 4.29 -13.71
CA VAL A 89 0.77 4.03 -14.51
C VAL A 89 1.90 3.54 -13.61
N TRP A 90 2.82 2.80 -14.15
CA TRP A 90 4.02 2.34 -13.49
C TRP A 90 5.24 3.08 -14.05
N PRO A 91 6.29 3.40 -13.27
CA PRO A 91 6.47 3.08 -11.83
C PRO A 91 5.66 4.00 -10.90
N PRO A 92 5.48 3.60 -9.61
CA PRO A 92 4.66 4.34 -8.64
C PRO A 92 5.04 5.81 -8.48
N GLY A 93 6.33 6.15 -8.59
CA GLY A 93 6.79 7.54 -8.52
C GLY A 93 6.15 8.44 -9.60
N VAL A 94 5.94 7.92 -10.82
CA VAL A 94 5.23 8.64 -11.89
C VAL A 94 3.78 8.83 -11.52
N GLN A 95 3.11 7.80 -10.99
CA GLN A 95 1.73 7.92 -10.53
C GLN A 95 1.60 8.94 -9.40
N ASN A 96 2.50 8.89 -8.41
CA ASN A 96 2.52 9.84 -7.31
C ASN A 96 2.65 11.29 -7.81
N PHE A 97 3.54 11.53 -8.76
CA PHE A 97 3.67 12.85 -9.39
C PHE A 97 2.37 13.28 -10.05
N LEU A 98 1.74 12.42 -10.85
CA LEU A 98 0.47 12.73 -11.53
C LEU A 98 -0.69 13.01 -10.56
N VAL A 99 -0.72 12.33 -9.40
CA VAL A 99 -1.70 12.60 -8.34
C VAL A 99 -1.42 13.96 -7.70
N ASN A 100 -0.16 14.26 -7.38
CA ASN A 100 0.22 15.50 -6.70
C ASN A 100 -0.03 16.76 -7.56
N ILE A 101 0.06 16.66 -8.88
CA ILE A 101 -0.30 17.76 -9.78
C ILE A 101 -1.79 17.78 -10.16
N GLY A 102 -2.62 16.89 -9.59
CA GLY A 102 -4.05 16.81 -9.86
C GLY A 102 -4.45 16.14 -11.18
N ALA A 103 -3.51 15.58 -11.93
CA ALA A 103 -3.77 14.87 -13.20
C ALA A 103 -4.39 13.47 -13.00
N ARG A 104 -4.35 12.93 -11.79
CA ARG A 104 -4.94 11.65 -11.39
C ARG A 104 -5.66 11.78 -10.04
N LYS A 105 -6.74 11.00 -9.89
CA LYS A 105 -7.58 11.02 -8.68
C LYS A 105 -6.97 10.26 -7.51
N GLY A 106 -6.15 9.26 -7.77
CA GLY A 106 -5.60 8.40 -6.74
C GLY A 106 -4.40 7.59 -7.22
N GLY A 107 -3.80 6.84 -6.30
CA GLY A 107 -2.64 5.98 -6.56
C GLY A 107 -1.50 6.16 -5.55
N LEU A 108 -1.65 7.03 -4.54
CA LEU A 108 -0.69 7.13 -3.44
C LEU A 108 -0.83 5.91 -2.51
N CYS A 109 0.26 5.48 -1.87
CA CYS A 109 0.29 4.26 -1.05
C CYS A 109 -0.83 4.23 0.00
N PHE A 110 -1.02 5.32 0.74
CA PHE A 110 -2.06 5.41 1.75
C PHE A 110 -3.49 5.35 1.16
N GLN A 111 -3.71 5.79 -0.08
CA GLN A 111 -5.01 5.67 -0.75
C GLN A 111 -5.31 4.20 -1.06
N TRP A 112 -4.34 3.45 -1.59
CA TRP A 112 -4.45 2.02 -1.81
C TRP A 112 -4.76 1.26 -0.52
N ALA A 113 -3.99 1.54 0.54
CA ALA A 113 -4.20 0.91 1.84
C ALA A 113 -5.56 1.26 2.43
N THR A 114 -6.02 2.52 2.30
CA THR A 114 -7.35 2.95 2.78
C THR A 114 -8.47 2.20 2.07
N GLU A 115 -8.46 2.16 0.75
CA GLU A 115 -9.49 1.49 -0.05
C GLU A 115 -9.54 -0.02 0.24
N LEU A 116 -8.36 -0.65 0.35
CA LEU A 116 -8.28 -2.05 0.72
C LEU A 116 -8.84 -2.30 2.11
N LEU A 117 -8.45 -1.49 3.10
CA LEU A 117 -8.93 -1.61 4.48
C LEU A 117 -10.47 -1.47 4.57
N LEU A 118 -11.05 -0.47 3.90
CA LEU A 118 -12.48 -0.25 3.90
C LEU A 118 -13.25 -1.44 3.30
N ARG A 119 -12.77 -1.99 2.20
CA ARG A 119 -13.38 -3.15 1.54
C ARG A 119 -13.24 -4.42 2.38
N LEU A 120 -12.09 -4.62 3.03
CA LEU A 120 -11.88 -5.74 3.94
C LEU A 120 -12.75 -5.64 5.20
N ASP A 121 -12.86 -4.44 5.81
CA ASP A 121 -13.76 -4.23 6.96
C ASP A 121 -15.23 -4.48 6.60
N ALA A 122 -15.64 -4.13 5.39
CA ALA A 122 -17.00 -4.39 4.90
C ALA A 122 -17.35 -5.88 4.79
N LEU A 123 -16.36 -6.77 4.75
CA LEU A 123 -16.58 -8.21 4.74
C LEU A 123 -17.13 -8.73 6.09
N LYS A 124 -16.97 -8.00 7.19
CA LYS A 124 -17.44 -8.35 8.53
C LYS A 124 -17.03 -9.76 8.94
N LEU A 125 -15.73 -10.02 8.92
CA LEU A 125 -15.15 -11.32 9.23
C LEU A 125 -15.08 -11.54 10.75
N GLU A 126 -15.17 -12.80 11.17
CA GLU A 126 -15.16 -13.17 12.59
C GLU A 126 -13.81 -13.73 13.05
N THR A 127 -13.08 -14.41 12.17
CA THR A 127 -11.84 -15.12 12.52
C THR A 127 -10.56 -14.40 12.10
N LEU A 128 -10.70 -13.33 11.33
CA LEU A 128 -9.60 -12.50 10.84
C LEU A 128 -9.73 -11.06 11.31
N GLU A 129 -8.61 -10.36 11.40
CA GLU A 129 -8.56 -8.93 11.66
C GLU A 129 -7.51 -8.23 10.79
N PHE A 130 -7.65 -6.91 10.65
CA PHE A 130 -6.85 -6.12 9.73
C PHE A 130 -6.16 -4.99 10.47
N HIS A 131 -4.88 -4.79 10.13
CA HIS A 131 -4.02 -3.80 10.75
C HIS A 131 -3.50 -2.84 9.68
N TRP A 132 -3.41 -1.57 10.02
CA TRP A 132 -2.66 -0.60 9.24
C TRP A 132 -1.19 -0.73 9.58
N ALA A 133 -0.36 -0.93 8.57
CA ALA A 133 1.08 -1.00 8.71
C ALA A 133 1.74 0.16 7.97
N GLU A 134 2.75 0.74 8.57
CA GLU A 134 3.55 1.83 8.00
C GLU A 134 5.04 1.56 8.14
N SER A 135 5.80 2.07 7.19
CA SER A 135 7.26 2.07 7.21
C SER A 135 7.78 3.42 6.77
N PHE A 136 8.93 3.86 7.29
CA PHE A 136 9.52 5.18 7.03
C PHE A 136 8.56 6.33 7.32
N GLU A 137 7.80 6.22 8.39
CA GLU A 137 6.78 7.20 8.80
C GLU A 137 7.30 8.64 8.79
N ARG A 138 6.47 9.58 8.30
CA ARG A 138 6.78 11.02 8.21
C ARG A 138 7.99 11.37 7.34
N THR A 139 8.38 10.50 6.44
CA THR A 139 9.42 10.77 5.44
C THR A 139 8.83 10.79 4.04
N ALA A 140 9.62 11.26 3.07
CA ALA A 140 9.22 11.18 1.65
C ALA A 140 9.15 9.74 1.11
N SER A 141 9.69 8.78 1.85
CA SER A 141 9.67 7.35 1.52
C SER A 141 8.61 6.58 2.30
N GLU A 142 7.72 7.28 3.03
CA GLU A 142 6.64 6.64 3.77
C GLU A 142 5.84 5.70 2.89
N HIS A 143 5.61 4.49 3.40
CA HIS A 143 4.79 3.49 2.73
C HIS A 143 3.78 2.88 3.69
N ASN A 144 2.57 2.63 3.18
CA ASN A 144 1.44 2.15 3.96
C ASN A 144 0.82 0.94 3.28
N VAL A 145 0.49 -0.09 4.07
CA VAL A 145 -0.11 -1.34 3.59
C VAL A 145 -1.09 -1.90 4.62
N ILE A 146 -1.82 -2.93 4.26
CA ILE A 146 -2.67 -3.68 5.19
C ILE A 146 -2.02 -5.01 5.54
N VAL A 147 -2.11 -5.38 6.81
CA VAL A 147 -1.70 -6.70 7.30
C VAL A 147 -2.94 -7.43 7.80
N VAL A 148 -3.10 -8.69 7.40
CA VAL A 148 -4.14 -9.60 7.91
C VAL A 148 -3.52 -10.57 8.91
N THR A 149 -4.18 -10.74 10.06
CA THR A 149 -3.85 -11.76 11.08
C THR A 149 -5.08 -12.62 11.38
N ALA A 150 -4.87 -13.77 11.99
CA ALA A 150 -5.96 -14.40 12.71
C ALA A 150 -6.36 -13.50 13.91
N ARG A 151 -7.63 -13.52 14.29
CA ARG A 151 -8.13 -12.69 15.40
C ARG A 151 -7.37 -12.97 16.69
N GLY A 152 -6.85 -11.89 17.30
CA GLY A 152 -6.02 -11.97 18.51
C GLY A 152 -4.59 -12.42 18.29
N GLN A 153 -4.17 -12.66 17.05
CA GLN A 153 -2.80 -13.01 16.72
C GLN A 153 -1.91 -11.75 16.68
N PRO A 154 -0.64 -11.83 17.13
CA PRO A 154 0.29 -10.70 17.04
C PRO A 154 0.50 -10.21 15.60
N PHE A 155 0.56 -8.90 15.42
CA PHE A 155 0.82 -8.25 14.12
C PHE A 155 1.99 -8.86 13.34
N GLN A 156 3.09 -9.20 14.03
CA GLN A 156 4.31 -9.74 13.43
C GLN A 156 4.12 -11.12 12.78
N GLN A 157 3.05 -11.82 13.09
CA GLN A 157 2.71 -13.12 12.49
C GLN A 157 1.77 -12.99 11.29
N GLY A 158 1.39 -11.76 10.94
CA GLY A 158 0.45 -11.48 9.87
C GLY A 158 1.04 -11.60 8.48
N ILE A 159 0.13 -11.54 7.51
CA ILE A 159 0.42 -11.47 6.08
C ILE A 159 0.17 -10.06 5.58
N LEU A 160 1.18 -9.44 5.02
CA LEU A 160 1.15 -8.14 4.35
C LEU A 160 0.40 -8.24 3.02
N LEU A 161 -0.40 -7.22 2.70
CA LEU A 161 -1.13 -7.05 1.44
C LEU A 161 -0.84 -5.66 0.87
N ASP A 162 -0.12 -5.59 -0.25
CA ASP A 162 0.33 -4.35 -0.87
C ASP A 162 -0.08 -4.27 -2.34
N ASN A 163 -0.96 -3.35 -2.68
CA ASN A 163 -1.41 -3.08 -4.04
C ASN A 163 -0.65 -1.92 -4.72
N TRP A 164 0.17 -1.16 -3.97
CA TRP A 164 0.81 0.04 -4.50
C TRP A 164 2.10 -0.24 -5.26
N ARG A 165 3.02 -1.07 -4.74
CA ARG A 165 4.38 -1.26 -5.29
C ARG A 165 4.42 -1.55 -6.78
N TYR A 166 3.43 -2.27 -7.29
CA TYR A 166 3.35 -2.63 -8.71
C TYR A 166 2.05 -2.12 -9.36
N GLY A 167 1.58 -0.96 -8.91
CA GLY A 167 0.50 -0.25 -9.56
C GLY A 167 -0.79 -1.05 -9.74
N GLY A 168 -1.29 -1.63 -8.66
CA GLY A 168 -2.53 -2.39 -8.62
C GLY A 168 -2.35 -3.91 -8.72
N ARG A 169 -1.11 -4.39 -8.82
CA ARG A 169 -0.79 -5.80 -8.73
C ARG A 169 -0.43 -6.12 -7.29
N LEU A 170 -1.19 -6.99 -6.65
CA LEU A 170 -1.02 -7.34 -5.26
C LEU A 170 0.33 -8.03 -5.02
N ILE A 171 1.09 -7.53 -4.04
CA ILE A 171 2.18 -8.25 -3.39
C ILE A 171 1.69 -8.67 -2.02
N TRP A 172 2.12 -9.83 -1.58
CA TRP A 172 1.83 -10.32 -0.25
C TRP A 172 2.93 -11.24 0.28
N GLY A 173 3.04 -11.34 1.58
CA GLY A 173 4.01 -12.19 2.26
C GLY A 173 4.00 -11.99 3.77
N PRO A 174 4.83 -12.71 4.53
CA PRO A 174 4.98 -12.47 5.96
C PRO A 174 5.39 -11.02 6.22
N VAL A 175 4.75 -10.36 7.18
CA VAL A 175 5.05 -8.95 7.51
C VAL A 175 6.51 -8.74 7.92
N THR A 176 7.14 -9.73 8.54
CA THR A 176 8.56 -9.72 8.95
C THR A 176 9.50 -10.15 7.83
N GLY A 177 8.99 -10.62 6.69
CA GLY A 177 9.77 -11.14 5.57
C GLY A 177 10.05 -10.15 4.45
N ASP A 178 9.60 -8.89 4.58
CA ASP A 178 9.83 -7.87 3.55
C ASP A 178 11.29 -7.40 3.58
N PRO A 179 12.07 -7.58 2.50
CA PRO A 179 13.48 -7.21 2.49
C PRO A 179 13.72 -5.69 2.40
N HIS A 180 12.69 -4.91 2.05
CA HIS A 180 12.83 -3.49 1.76
C HIS A 180 12.19 -2.60 2.83
N TYR A 181 11.27 -3.15 3.64
CA TYR A 181 10.48 -2.38 4.59
C TYR A 181 10.44 -3.06 5.95
N GLN A 182 10.61 -2.25 7.00
CA GLN A 182 10.37 -2.65 8.38
C GLN A 182 9.01 -2.09 8.79
N TRP A 183 8.04 -2.99 8.89
CA TRP A 183 6.65 -2.61 9.15
C TRP A 183 6.37 -2.42 10.63
N LYS A 184 5.66 -1.34 10.94
CA LYS A 184 5.12 -1.03 12.27
C LYS A 184 3.61 -0.92 12.20
N GLU A 185 2.93 -1.45 13.20
CA GLU A 185 1.48 -1.30 13.33
C GLU A 185 1.12 0.12 13.76
N ASN A 186 0.13 0.74 13.09
CA ASN A 186 -0.49 2.00 13.52
C ASN A 186 -1.99 1.82 13.73
N LYS A 187 -2.37 1.43 14.95
CA LYS A 187 -3.78 1.22 15.34
C LYS A 187 -4.61 2.48 15.22
N GLY A 188 -4.03 3.64 15.57
CA GLY A 188 -4.72 4.93 15.50
C GLY A 188 -5.11 5.29 14.07
N GLU A 189 -4.23 5.00 13.11
CA GLU A 189 -4.51 5.25 11.71
C GLU A 189 -5.60 4.32 11.17
N ALA A 190 -5.57 3.03 11.52
CA ALA A 190 -6.64 2.10 11.15
C ALA A 190 -8.02 2.58 11.63
N ILE A 191 -8.13 3.00 12.89
CA ILE A 191 -9.36 3.53 13.47
C ILE A 191 -9.82 4.78 12.72
N ARG A 192 -8.90 5.70 12.45
CA ARG A 192 -9.18 6.94 11.73
C ARG A 192 -9.69 6.68 10.32
N ARG A 193 -9.07 5.76 9.58
CA ARG A 193 -9.46 5.41 8.21
C ARG A 193 -10.83 4.72 8.14
N LEU A 194 -11.14 3.89 9.11
CA LEU A 194 -12.43 3.23 9.19
C LEU A 194 -13.57 4.18 9.64
N GLY A 195 -13.27 5.43 9.98
CA GLY A 195 -14.26 6.37 10.50
C GLY A 195 -14.89 5.93 11.81
N LYS A 196 -14.24 5.04 12.54
CA LYS A 196 -14.65 4.62 13.87
C LYS A 196 -14.37 5.77 14.82
N ARG A 197 -15.43 6.46 15.19
CA ARG A 197 -15.42 7.59 16.11
C ARG A 197 -15.68 7.09 17.53
#